data_67560dfd1009d59514b9db6babcdcd7d
#
_entry.id   67560dfd1009d59514b9db6babcdcd7d
#
_cell.length_a   1.000
_cell.length_b   1.000
_cell.length_c   1.000
_cell.angle_alpha   90.00
_cell.angle_beta   90.00
_cell.angle_gamma   90.00
#
_symmetry.space_group_name_H-M   'P 1'
#
loop_
_entity.id
_entity.type
_entity.pdbx_description
1 polymer ?
#
loop_
_entity_poly.entity_id
_entity_poly.type
_entity_poly.pdbx_seq_one_letter_code
_entity_poly.pdbx_strand_id
1 'polypeptide(L)'
;LVPSIVYTWPEVAWIGKTTEELKEAGIKPKAGSFPFAANSRARANDDTEGVVKILADPETDAVLGVHIVGPEAGNLIHECATAMAFGASSEDIARTCHGHPTLNEAVKEAALAVDKRAIHI
;
A
#
# COMPACT_ATOMS: atom_id res chain seq x y z
N LEU A 1 -4.07 4.22 -15.50
CA LEU A 1 -4.07 3.51 -14.22
C LEU A 1 -5.48 3.05 -13.86
N VAL A 2 -5.67 1.75 -13.83
CA VAL A 2 -6.98 1.16 -13.48
C VAL A 2 -6.77 0.19 -12.33
N PRO A 3 -7.45 0.38 -11.21
CA PRO A 3 -7.37 -0.58 -10.12
C PRO A 3 -8.11 -1.86 -10.47
N SER A 4 -7.61 -2.99 -9.99
CA SER A 4 -8.25 -4.29 -10.10
C SER A 4 -8.64 -4.76 -8.71
N ILE A 5 -9.84 -5.35 -8.59
CA ILE A 5 -10.37 -5.79 -7.32
C ILE A 5 -10.97 -7.18 -7.46
N VAL A 6 -10.65 -8.06 -6.52
CA VAL A 6 -11.28 -9.39 -6.41
C VAL A 6 -11.98 -9.44 -5.06
N TYR A 7 -13.30 -9.60 -5.10
CA TYR A 7 -14.17 -9.56 -3.91
C TYR A 7 -14.25 -10.94 -3.26
N THR A 8 -13.13 -11.38 -2.74
CA THR A 8 -13.01 -12.62 -1.98
C THR A 8 -12.89 -12.30 -0.48
N TRP A 9 -12.67 -13.29 0.35
CA TRP A 9 -12.37 -13.09 1.75
C TRP A 9 -11.05 -13.76 2.07
N PRO A 10 -9.99 -13.00 2.32
CA PRO A 10 -9.89 -11.53 2.25
C PRO A 10 -9.95 -11.01 0.81
N GLU A 11 -10.31 -9.73 0.65
CA GLU A 11 -10.32 -9.08 -0.66
C GLU A 11 -8.89 -8.89 -1.16
N VAL A 12 -8.75 -8.84 -2.49
CA VAL A 12 -7.47 -8.55 -3.14
C VAL A 12 -7.67 -7.36 -4.07
N ALA A 13 -6.79 -6.37 -3.97
CA ALA A 13 -6.82 -5.22 -4.87
C ALA A 13 -5.41 -4.79 -5.23
N TRP A 14 -5.24 -4.31 -6.46
CA TRP A 14 -3.94 -3.80 -6.89
C TRP A 14 -4.11 -2.72 -7.95
N ILE A 15 -3.06 -1.91 -8.09
CA ILE A 15 -2.95 -0.91 -9.15
C ILE A 15 -1.46 -0.76 -9.51
N GLY A 16 -1.19 -0.52 -10.80
CA GLY A 16 0.18 -0.34 -11.28
C GLY A 16 0.92 -1.66 -11.49
N LYS A 17 2.23 -1.61 -11.31
CA LYS A 17 3.12 -2.71 -11.68
C LYS A 17 3.42 -3.65 -10.52
N THR A 18 3.73 -4.91 -10.87
CA THR A 18 4.26 -5.89 -9.91
C THR A 18 5.79 -5.76 -9.84
N THR A 19 6.38 -6.39 -8.83
CA THR A 19 7.84 -6.48 -8.72
C THR A 19 8.44 -7.13 -9.96
N GLU A 20 7.80 -8.20 -10.45
CA GLU A 20 8.26 -8.96 -11.62
C GLU A 20 8.24 -8.11 -12.88
N GLU A 21 7.16 -7.35 -13.09
CA GLU A 21 7.05 -6.45 -14.25
C GLU A 21 8.11 -5.35 -14.22
N LEU A 22 8.37 -4.78 -13.04
CA LEU A 22 9.40 -3.76 -12.88
C LEU A 22 10.79 -4.33 -13.12
N LYS A 23 11.04 -5.54 -12.64
CA LYS A 23 12.32 -6.22 -12.85
C LYS A 23 12.57 -6.47 -14.34
N GLU A 24 11.55 -6.91 -15.07
CA GLU A 24 11.65 -7.11 -16.52
C GLU A 24 11.95 -5.80 -17.25
N ALA A 25 11.45 -4.68 -16.75
CA ALA A 25 11.72 -3.35 -17.29
C ALA A 25 13.07 -2.78 -16.84
N GLY A 26 13.88 -3.53 -16.09
CA GLY A 26 15.18 -3.10 -15.59
C GLY A 26 15.11 -2.17 -14.38
N ILE A 27 13.98 -2.13 -13.70
CA ILE A 27 13.79 -1.29 -12.51
C ILE A 27 13.80 -2.16 -11.28
N LYS A 28 14.69 -1.85 -10.31
CA LYS A 28 14.68 -2.48 -9.00
C LYS A 28 13.96 -1.54 -8.03
N PRO A 29 12.67 -1.79 -7.74
CA PRO A 29 11.91 -0.86 -6.91
C PRO A 29 12.35 -0.89 -5.46
N LYS A 30 12.12 0.22 -4.76
CA LYS A 30 12.07 0.22 -3.31
C LYS A 30 10.70 -0.37 -2.93
N ALA A 31 10.66 -1.21 -1.91
CA ALA A 31 9.42 -1.86 -1.50
C ALA A 31 9.19 -1.68 -0.01
N GLY A 32 7.94 -1.42 0.35
CA GLY A 32 7.52 -1.38 1.74
C GLY A 32 6.25 -2.20 1.92
N SER A 33 6.17 -2.94 3.02
CA SER A 33 5.01 -3.75 3.35
C SER A 33 4.62 -3.52 4.80
N PHE A 34 3.32 -3.61 5.07
CA PHE A 34 2.82 -3.51 6.43
C PHE A 34 1.65 -4.49 6.62
N PRO A 35 1.74 -5.40 7.61
CA PRO A 35 0.70 -6.40 7.84
C PRO A 35 -0.49 -5.80 8.58
N PHE A 36 -1.71 -6.20 8.22
CA PHE A 36 -2.89 -5.79 8.96
C PHE A 36 -2.87 -6.26 10.42
N ALA A 37 -2.15 -7.33 10.73
CA ALA A 37 -1.97 -7.79 12.11
C ALA A 37 -1.39 -6.72 13.04
N ALA A 38 -0.67 -5.73 12.49
CA ALA A 38 -0.11 -4.61 13.25
C ALA A 38 -0.97 -3.34 13.16
N ASN A 39 -2.12 -3.40 12.49
CA ASN A 39 -3.01 -2.26 12.32
C ASN A 39 -4.09 -2.25 13.41
N SER A 40 -4.21 -1.14 14.14
CA SER A 40 -5.14 -1.03 15.28
C SER A 40 -6.59 -1.27 14.91
N ARG A 41 -7.06 -0.73 13.78
CA ARG A 41 -8.45 -0.90 13.35
C ARG A 41 -8.74 -2.33 12.94
N ALA A 42 -7.81 -2.98 12.24
CA ALA A 42 -7.95 -4.39 11.87
C ALA A 42 -8.03 -5.27 13.12
N ARG A 43 -7.25 -4.97 14.12
CA ARG A 43 -7.28 -5.69 15.40
C ARG A 43 -8.59 -5.45 16.15
N ALA A 44 -9.08 -4.21 16.15
CA ALA A 44 -10.35 -3.87 16.78
C ALA A 44 -11.53 -4.58 16.10
N ASN A 45 -11.45 -4.76 14.78
CA ASN A 45 -12.47 -5.45 13.98
C ASN A 45 -12.28 -6.98 13.97
N ASP A 46 -11.23 -7.49 14.59
CA ASP A 46 -10.85 -8.91 14.57
C ASP A 46 -10.75 -9.45 13.14
N ASP A 47 -10.10 -8.68 12.26
CA ASP A 47 -9.91 -8.99 10.85
C ASP A 47 -8.50 -8.58 10.45
N THR A 48 -7.52 -9.44 10.76
CA THR A 48 -6.10 -9.11 10.72
C THR A 48 -5.32 -9.81 9.62
N GLU A 49 -5.99 -10.55 8.74
CA GLU A 49 -5.31 -11.22 7.63
C GLU A 49 -4.92 -10.21 6.56
N GLY A 50 -3.72 -10.38 6.04
CA GLY A 50 -3.28 -9.68 4.85
C GLY A 50 -2.22 -8.63 5.07
N VAL A 51 -1.96 -7.89 4.01
CA VAL A 51 -0.80 -6.99 3.93
C VAL A 51 -1.05 -5.90 2.89
N VAL A 52 -0.44 -4.74 3.11
CA VAL A 52 -0.30 -3.68 2.11
C VAL A 52 1.15 -3.67 1.65
N LYS A 53 1.38 -3.67 0.33
CA LYS A 53 2.70 -3.57 -0.26
C LYS A 53 2.73 -2.40 -1.24
N ILE A 54 3.73 -1.54 -1.10
CA ILE A 54 3.96 -0.39 -1.97
C ILE A 54 5.32 -0.54 -2.64
N LEU A 55 5.33 -0.31 -3.96
CA LEU A 55 6.54 -0.29 -4.78
C LEU A 55 6.78 1.13 -5.25
N ALA A 56 7.98 1.64 -5.08
CA ALA A 56 8.35 2.99 -5.48
C ALA A 56 9.61 3.00 -6.34
N ASP A 57 9.71 4.00 -7.21
CA ASP A 57 10.88 4.20 -8.04
C ASP A 57 12.12 4.47 -7.17
N PRO A 58 13.25 3.80 -7.42
CA PRO A 58 14.43 3.95 -6.55
C PRO A 58 15.06 5.34 -6.61
N GLU A 59 14.84 6.10 -7.69
CA GLU A 59 15.42 7.42 -7.87
C GLU A 59 14.43 8.54 -7.53
N THR A 60 13.20 8.45 -8.05
CA THR A 60 12.22 9.53 -7.92
C THR A 60 11.26 9.36 -6.74
N ASP A 61 11.21 8.16 -6.18
CA ASP A 61 10.25 7.76 -5.15
C ASP A 61 8.78 7.72 -5.64
N ALA A 62 8.54 7.89 -6.94
CA ALA A 62 7.18 7.79 -7.48
C ALA A 62 6.59 6.41 -7.18
N VAL A 63 5.34 6.36 -6.76
CA VAL A 63 4.65 5.09 -6.51
C VAL A 63 4.39 4.40 -7.84
N LEU A 64 4.91 3.21 -8.01
CA LEU A 64 4.83 2.43 -9.26
C LEU A 64 3.80 1.31 -9.18
N GLY A 65 3.49 0.85 -8.00
CA GLY A 65 2.50 -0.20 -7.81
C GLY A 65 2.11 -0.34 -6.35
N VAL A 66 0.86 -0.75 -6.13
CA VAL A 66 0.33 -1.04 -4.79
C VAL A 66 -0.48 -2.32 -4.86
N HIS A 67 -0.28 -3.18 -3.88
CA HIS A 67 -0.95 -4.48 -3.79
C HIS A 67 -1.47 -4.66 -2.37
N ILE A 68 -2.76 -4.93 -2.25
CA ILE A 68 -3.42 -5.08 -0.95
C ILE A 68 -4.17 -6.42 -0.91
N VAL A 69 -3.92 -7.18 0.12
CA VAL A 69 -4.73 -8.35 0.47
C VAL A 69 -5.23 -8.11 1.88
N GLY A 70 -6.54 -8.10 2.06
CA GLY A 70 -7.05 -7.89 3.42
C GLY A 70 -8.40 -7.20 3.48
N PRO A 71 -8.80 -6.74 4.68
CA PRO A 71 -10.10 -6.13 4.89
C PRO A 71 -10.25 -4.86 4.05
N GLU A 72 -11.36 -4.77 3.33
CA GLU A 72 -11.73 -3.60 2.52
C GLU A 72 -10.66 -3.16 1.51
N ALA A 73 -9.88 -4.13 0.99
CA ALA A 73 -8.83 -3.82 0.01
C ALA A 73 -9.38 -3.04 -1.19
N GLY A 74 -10.61 -3.37 -1.63
CA GLY A 74 -11.26 -2.68 -2.74
C GLY A 74 -11.57 -1.21 -2.46
N ASN A 75 -11.78 -0.85 -1.19
CA ASN A 75 -11.94 0.55 -0.81
C ASN A 75 -10.58 1.23 -0.63
N LEU A 76 -9.66 0.57 0.05
CA LEU A 76 -8.34 1.12 0.37
C LEU A 76 -7.51 1.43 -0.87
N ILE A 77 -7.64 0.61 -1.92
CA ILE A 77 -6.84 0.81 -3.14
C ILE A 77 -7.09 2.17 -3.78
N HIS A 78 -8.24 2.78 -3.56
CA HIS A 78 -8.59 4.06 -4.19
C HIS A 78 -7.80 5.24 -3.63
N GLU A 79 -7.39 5.21 -2.38
CA GLU A 79 -6.43 6.19 -1.85
C GLU A 79 -5.14 6.14 -2.68
N CYS A 80 -4.66 4.94 -2.94
CA CYS A 80 -3.44 4.73 -3.71
C CYS A 80 -3.62 5.10 -5.18
N ALA A 81 -4.78 4.76 -5.76
CA ALA A 81 -5.10 5.11 -7.14
C ALA A 81 -5.12 6.62 -7.33
N THR A 82 -5.75 7.35 -6.44
CA THR A 82 -5.80 8.82 -6.48
C THR A 82 -4.40 9.42 -6.35
N ALA A 83 -3.62 8.94 -5.38
CA ALA A 83 -2.25 9.39 -5.20
C ALA A 83 -1.41 9.16 -6.46
N MET A 84 -1.50 7.97 -7.05
CA MET A 84 -0.75 7.64 -8.27
C MET A 84 -1.20 8.47 -9.47
N ALA A 85 -2.50 8.74 -9.59
CA ALA A 85 -3.04 9.56 -10.68
C ALA A 85 -2.45 10.97 -10.68
N PHE A 86 -2.12 11.50 -9.50
CA PHE A 86 -1.50 12.82 -9.33
C PHE A 86 0.04 12.75 -9.21
N GLY A 87 0.62 11.61 -9.49
CA GLY A 87 2.08 11.46 -9.51
C GLY A 87 2.76 11.45 -8.15
N ALA A 88 2.05 10.99 -7.12
CA ALA A 88 2.57 11.01 -5.76
C ALA A 88 3.78 10.09 -5.57
N SER A 89 4.66 10.51 -4.68
CA SER A 89 5.74 9.68 -4.16
C SER A 89 5.26 8.85 -2.96
N SER A 90 6.04 7.84 -2.56
CA SER A 90 5.73 7.13 -1.33
C SER A 90 5.81 8.07 -0.13
N GLU A 91 6.70 9.04 -0.16
CA GLU A 91 6.83 10.07 0.88
C GLU A 91 5.56 10.91 1.01
N ASP A 92 4.91 11.24 -0.10
CA ASP A 92 3.64 11.99 -0.07
C ASP A 92 2.57 11.26 0.72
N ILE A 93 2.45 9.94 0.52
CA ILE A 93 1.50 9.10 1.27
C ILE A 93 1.94 9.02 2.73
N ALA A 94 3.23 8.79 2.97
CA ALA A 94 3.78 8.64 4.31
C ALA A 94 3.59 9.88 5.18
N ARG A 95 3.63 11.07 4.58
CA ARG A 95 3.48 12.35 5.29
C ARG A 95 2.05 12.83 5.42
N THR A 96 1.13 12.21 4.69
CA THR A 96 -0.29 12.57 4.81
C THR A 96 -0.80 12.16 6.18
N CYS A 97 -1.49 13.09 6.86
CA CYS A 97 -2.11 12.78 8.13
C CYS A 97 -3.29 11.83 7.91
N HIS A 98 -3.28 10.72 8.61
CA HIS A 98 -4.36 9.73 8.56
C HIS A 98 -5.10 9.69 9.89
N GLY A 99 -6.40 9.45 9.83
CA GLY A 99 -7.19 9.25 11.04
C GLY A 99 -6.76 7.99 11.79
N HIS A 100 -6.89 8.03 13.11
CA HIS A 100 -6.60 6.88 13.97
C HIS A 100 -7.83 6.56 14.83
N PRO A 101 -8.30 5.29 14.92
CA PRO A 101 -7.78 4.13 14.20
C PRO A 101 -8.48 3.94 12.85
N THR A 102 -7.72 3.73 11.79
CA THR A 102 -8.27 3.42 10.46
C THR A 102 -7.48 2.30 9.77
N LEU A 103 -8.13 1.60 8.85
CA LEU A 103 -7.44 0.63 8.00
C LEU A 103 -6.44 1.33 7.08
N ASN A 104 -6.72 2.57 6.69
CA ASN A 104 -5.85 3.37 5.82
C ASN A 104 -4.49 3.64 6.44
N GLU A 105 -4.36 3.58 7.76
CA GLU A 105 -3.05 3.69 8.39
C GLU A 105 -2.10 2.57 7.96
N ALA A 106 -2.63 1.42 7.54
CA ALA A 106 -1.79 0.36 6.98
C ALA A 106 -1.13 0.81 5.67
N VAL A 107 -1.84 1.59 4.86
CA VAL A 107 -1.29 2.19 3.64
C VAL A 107 -0.18 3.18 3.98
N LYS A 108 -0.42 4.07 4.94
CA LYS A 108 0.58 5.02 5.44
C LYS A 108 1.83 4.29 5.95
N GLU A 109 1.65 3.27 6.75
CA GLU A 109 2.77 2.52 7.32
C GLU A 109 3.56 1.75 6.26
N ALA A 110 2.88 1.22 5.25
CA ALA A 110 3.55 0.59 4.11
C ALA A 110 4.40 1.62 3.35
N ALA A 111 3.88 2.84 3.18
CA ALA A 111 4.64 3.93 2.56
C ALA A 111 5.87 4.32 3.40
N LEU A 112 5.72 4.39 4.73
CA LEU A 112 6.86 4.60 5.62
C LEU A 112 7.87 3.46 5.52
N ALA A 113 7.40 2.23 5.39
CA ALA A 113 8.24 1.04 5.30
C ALA A 113 9.10 1.02 4.02
N VAL A 114 8.71 1.76 2.98
CA VAL A 114 9.54 1.92 1.77
C VAL A 114 10.94 2.43 2.14
N ASP A 115 11.02 3.32 3.12
CA ASP A 115 12.28 3.85 3.66
C ASP A 115 12.62 3.27 5.04
N LYS A 116 12.00 2.15 5.41
CA LYS A 116 12.23 1.44 6.68
C LYS A 116 11.89 2.29 7.90
N ARG A 117 10.84 3.10 7.81
CA ARG A 117 10.40 4.00 8.87
C ARG A 117 9.03 3.65 9.48
N ALA A 118 8.52 2.44 9.22
CA ALA A 118 7.25 2.02 9.81
C ALA A 118 7.31 2.13 11.33
N ILE A 119 6.21 2.61 11.93
CA ILE A 119 6.17 2.96 13.34
C ILE A 119 5.77 1.75 14.21
N HIS A 120 4.79 0.96 13.73
CA HIS A 120 4.16 -0.08 14.54
C HIS A 120 4.67 -1.50 14.25
N ILE A 121 5.79 -1.62 13.59
CA ILE A 121 6.37 -2.92 13.26
C ILE A 121 7.89 -2.91 13.40
#